data_497242639a55d0dbad972243139f9b1e
#
_entry.id   497242639a55d0dbad972243139f9b1e
#
_cell.length_a   1.000
_cell.length_b   1.000
_cell.length_c   1.000
_cell.angle_alpha   90.00
_cell.angle_beta   90.00
_cell.angle_gamma   90.00
#
_symmetry.space_group_name_H-M   'P 1'
#
loop_
_entity.id
_entity.type
_entity.pdbx_description
1 polymer ?
#
loop_
_entity_poly.entity_id
_entity_poly.type
_entity_poly.pdbx_seq_one_letter_code
_entity_poly.pdbx_strand_id
1 'polypeptide(L)'
;KKLWSLKDCGKNYFKLLNSRKENKFRWIHDFQGTNLRMTEVQAAVGRYQLKKLSTWIKMRNDNSNKIIKICQKYKSLRTQIVPTNFINAYYRCYVFLNIKYIKKGWERQNIIKYLNSIGIQCDVGSCPEIYKEKFLLKTKNIPLKPLKNASLIGKTSIAFKVFPNIYKNNFDYKLSKLNKFLQNITI
;
A
#
# COMPACT_ATOMS: atom_id res chain seq x y z
N LYS A 1 -26.63 -1.83 -7.15
CA LYS A 1 -27.57 -2.98 -7.16
C LYS A 1 -26.86 -4.26 -7.59
N LYS A 2 -26.16 -4.29 -8.75
CA LYS A 2 -25.37 -5.48 -9.20
C LYS A 2 -24.35 -5.95 -8.15
N LEU A 3 -23.55 -5.06 -7.59
CA LEU A 3 -22.56 -5.39 -6.55
C LEU A 3 -23.22 -5.94 -5.28
N TRP A 4 -24.37 -5.37 -4.89
CA TRP A 4 -25.12 -5.88 -3.75
C TRP A 4 -25.62 -7.31 -4.02
N SER A 5 -26.19 -7.56 -5.18
CA SER A 5 -26.65 -8.88 -5.60
C SER A 5 -25.50 -9.91 -5.61
N LEU A 6 -24.37 -9.57 -6.21
CA LEU A 6 -23.16 -10.41 -6.23
C LEU A 6 -22.70 -10.79 -4.83
N LYS A 7 -22.67 -9.81 -3.90
CA LYS A 7 -22.25 -9.99 -2.50
C LYS A 7 -23.26 -10.83 -1.70
N ASP A 8 -24.53 -10.85 -2.08
CA ASP A 8 -25.61 -11.48 -1.31
C ASP A 8 -26.26 -12.62 -2.09
N CYS A 9 -25.45 -13.59 -2.48
CA CYS A 9 -25.87 -14.85 -3.12
C CYS A 9 -26.68 -14.66 -4.41
N GLY A 10 -26.55 -13.58 -5.13
CA GLY A 10 -27.29 -13.33 -6.36
C GLY A 10 -28.75 -12.90 -6.18
N LYS A 11 -29.13 -12.45 -5.00
CA LYS A 11 -30.50 -11.97 -4.75
C LYS A 11 -30.85 -10.77 -5.60
N ASN A 12 -32.09 -10.73 -6.07
CA ASN A 12 -32.66 -9.57 -6.73
C ASN A 12 -33.10 -8.53 -5.69
N TYR A 13 -32.43 -7.38 -5.70
CA TYR A 13 -32.67 -6.30 -4.75
C TYR A 13 -34.14 -5.82 -4.75
N PHE A 14 -34.76 -5.68 -5.91
CA PHE A 14 -36.14 -5.20 -6.03
C PHE A 14 -37.13 -6.24 -5.57
N LYS A 15 -36.97 -7.49 -5.93
CA LYS A 15 -37.83 -8.59 -5.43
C LYS A 15 -37.75 -8.70 -3.92
N LEU A 16 -36.57 -8.47 -3.31
CA LEU A 16 -36.42 -8.50 -1.86
C LEU A 16 -37.24 -7.36 -1.19
N LEU A 17 -37.16 -6.13 -1.72
CA LEU A 17 -37.85 -4.97 -1.15
C LEU A 17 -39.37 -5.03 -1.36
N ASN A 18 -39.78 -5.44 -2.55
CA ASN A 18 -41.20 -5.37 -2.95
C ASN A 18 -42.02 -6.63 -2.59
N SER A 19 -41.34 -7.69 -2.13
CA SER A 19 -42.06 -8.89 -1.75
C SER A 19 -42.75 -8.73 -0.40
N ARG A 20 -44.07 -8.91 -0.36
CA ARG A 20 -44.83 -9.02 0.89
C ARG A 20 -44.28 -10.17 1.74
N LYS A 21 -44.29 -10.03 3.06
CA LYS A 21 -43.95 -11.11 4.00
C LYS A 21 -45.07 -12.14 3.98
N GLU A 22 -45.04 -13.06 3.03
CA GLU A 22 -45.91 -14.22 3.00
C GLU A 22 -45.15 -15.41 3.63
N ASN A 23 -45.86 -16.31 4.28
CA ASN A 23 -45.31 -17.55 4.86
C ASN A 23 -44.99 -18.59 3.77
N LYS A 24 -44.49 -18.14 2.63
CA LYS A 24 -44.10 -18.97 1.50
C LYS A 24 -42.63 -18.76 1.14
N PHE A 25 -42.00 -19.83 0.58
CA PHE A 25 -40.65 -19.70 0.05
C PHE A 25 -40.62 -18.71 -1.12
N ARG A 26 -39.62 -17.83 -1.13
CA ARG A 26 -39.48 -16.77 -2.13
C ARG A 26 -38.29 -17.04 -3.05
N TRP A 27 -38.54 -17.21 -4.33
CA TRP A 27 -37.51 -17.36 -5.37
C TRP A 27 -36.98 -15.98 -5.77
N ILE A 28 -35.95 -15.51 -5.06
CA ILE A 28 -35.39 -14.15 -5.22
C ILE A 28 -33.94 -14.15 -5.72
N HIS A 29 -33.34 -15.29 -5.95
CA HIS A 29 -31.96 -15.41 -6.42
C HIS A 29 -31.97 -15.52 -7.95
N ASP A 30 -31.90 -14.36 -8.64
CA ASP A 30 -31.98 -14.28 -10.11
C ASP A 30 -30.60 -14.27 -10.79
N PHE A 31 -29.51 -14.12 -10.02
CA PHE A 31 -28.17 -13.93 -10.56
C PHE A 31 -27.15 -14.84 -9.88
N GLN A 32 -26.01 -15.03 -10.54
CA GLN A 32 -24.86 -15.63 -9.86
C GLN A 32 -24.34 -14.69 -8.79
N GLY A 33 -24.00 -15.24 -7.63
CA GLY A 33 -23.45 -14.47 -6.52
C GLY A 33 -22.88 -15.39 -5.45
N THR A 34 -22.19 -14.79 -4.49
CA THR A 34 -21.60 -15.51 -3.37
C THR A 34 -21.92 -14.81 -2.06
N ASN A 35 -21.76 -15.51 -0.95
CA ASN A 35 -21.94 -14.90 0.37
C ASN A 35 -20.67 -14.16 0.80
N LEU A 36 -20.62 -12.87 0.51
CA LEU A 36 -19.54 -11.96 0.93
C LEU A 36 -19.97 -11.06 2.11
N ARG A 37 -20.92 -11.51 2.91
CA ARG A 37 -21.34 -10.79 4.12
C ARG A 37 -20.29 -11.00 5.22
N MET A 38 -19.96 -9.90 5.91
CA MET A 38 -19.09 -9.95 7.09
C MET A 38 -19.81 -10.72 8.21
N THR A 39 -19.10 -11.65 8.83
CA THR A 39 -19.61 -12.36 10.01
C THR A 39 -19.58 -11.45 11.24
N GLU A 40 -20.39 -11.77 12.27
CA GLU A 40 -20.40 -11.00 13.52
C GLU A 40 -19.04 -11.00 14.22
N VAL A 41 -18.31 -12.11 14.18
CA VAL A 41 -16.96 -12.21 14.72
C VAL A 41 -16.00 -11.25 14.00
N GLN A 42 -16.02 -11.24 12.68
CA GLN A 42 -15.22 -10.28 11.89
C GLN A 42 -15.60 -8.83 12.20
N ALA A 43 -16.89 -8.54 12.34
CA ALA A 43 -17.38 -7.21 12.70
C ALA A 43 -16.94 -6.79 14.12
N ALA A 44 -17.00 -7.68 15.08
CA ALA A 44 -16.54 -7.41 16.45
C ALA A 44 -15.05 -7.10 16.50
N VAL A 45 -14.22 -7.90 15.83
CA VAL A 45 -12.77 -7.64 15.70
C VAL A 45 -12.52 -6.32 14.97
N GLY A 46 -13.22 -6.07 13.86
CA GLY A 46 -13.10 -4.83 13.09
C GLY A 46 -13.43 -3.59 13.93
N ARG A 47 -14.51 -3.61 14.70
CA ARG A 47 -14.89 -2.51 15.60
C ARG A 47 -13.82 -2.23 16.66
N TYR A 48 -13.21 -3.28 17.22
CA TYR A 48 -12.12 -3.12 18.19
C TYR A 48 -10.87 -2.52 17.54
N GLN A 49 -10.53 -2.94 16.32
CA GLN A 49 -9.38 -2.39 15.58
C GLN A 49 -9.60 -0.91 15.18
N LEU A 50 -10.82 -0.54 14.80
CA LEU A 50 -11.16 0.85 14.46
C LEU A 50 -10.90 1.83 15.61
N LYS A 51 -11.10 1.42 16.87
CA LYS A 51 -10.77 2.26 18.04
C LYS A 51 -9.29 2.63 18.12
N LYS A 52 -8.40 1.84 17.51
CA LYS A 52 -6.94 2.07 17.52
C LYS A 52 -6.45 2.83 16.28
N LEU A 53 -7.30 3.01 15.28
CA LEU A 53 -6.89 3.47 13.95
C LEU A 53 -6.22 4.85 13.98
N SER A 54 -6.79 5.81 14.70
CA SER A 54 -6.23 7.17 14.81
C SER A 54 -4.82 7.18 15.40
N THR A 55 -4.61 6.42 16.47
CA THR A 55 -3.30 6.25 17.08
C THR A 55 -2.30 5.61 16.12
N TRP A 56 -2.72 4.58 15.40
CA TRP A 56 -1.85 3.92 14.41
C TRP A 56 -1.50 4.82 13.23
N ILE A 57 -2.45 5.63 12.74
CA ILE A 57 -2.18 6.59 11.69
C ILE A 57 -1.15 7.62 12.17
N LYS A 58 -1.31 8.15 13.38
CA LYS A 58 -0.34 9.08 13.97
C LYS A 58 1.06 8.46 14.03
N MET A 59 1.21 7.27 14.60
CA MET A 59 2.50 6.58 14.70
C MET A 59 3.14 6.32 13.32
N ARG A 60 2.35 5.93 12.32
CA ARG A 60 2.82 5.75 10.93
C ARG A 60 3.30 7.07 10.33
N ASN A 61 2.58 8.16 10.55
CA ASN A 61 2.99 9.50 10.10
C ASN A 61 4.28 9.94 10.77
N ASP A 62 4.41 9.76 12.09
CA ASP A 62 5.63 10.12 12.83
C ASP A 62 6.85 9.35 12.30
N ASN A 63 6.72 8.04 12.11
CA ASN A 63 7.77 7.21 11.54
C ASN A 63 8.14 7.65 10.10
N SER A 64 7.12 7.89 9.27
CA SER A 64 7.32 8.30 7.87
C SER A 64 8.00 9.67 7.79
N ASN A 65 7.54 10.63 8.57
CA ASN A 65 8.08 11.99 8.56
C ASN A 65 9.55 12.03 8.98
N LYS A 66 9.96 11.21 9.94
CA LYS A 66 11.38 11.09 10.32
C LYS A 66 12.24 10.57 9.16
N ILE A 67 11.77 9.55 8.44
CA ILE A 67 12.46 9.00 7.25
C ILE A 67 12.49 10.04 6.13
N ILE A 68 11.34 10.65 5.82
CA ILE A 68 11.20 11.65 4.75
C ILE A 68 12.13 12.83 4.98
N LYS A 69 12.19 13.38 6.20
CA LYS A 69 13.08 14.49 6.55
C LYS A 69 14.55 14.19 6.27
N ILE A 70 14.98 12.96 6.45
CA ILE A 70 16.36 12.56 6.10
C ILE A 70 16.50 12.43 4.59
N CYS A 71 15.59 11.73 3.93
CA CYS A 71 15.67 11.49 2.49
C CYS A 71 15.65 12.80 1.68
N GLN A 72 14.90 13.80 2.13
CA GLN A 72 14.80 15.10 1.46
C GLN A 72 16.11 15.92 1.45
N LYS A 73 17.09 15.55 2.27
CA LYS A 73 18.42 16.21 2.27
C LYS A 73 19.26 15.82 1.05
N TYR A 74 18.90 14.77 0.34
CA TYR A 74 19.73 14.18 -0.72
C TYR A 74 19.05 14.22 -2.08
N LYS A 75 19.74 14.78 -3.07
CA LYS A 75 19.29 14.83 -4.48
C LYS A 75 19.08 13.44 -5.11
N SER A 76 19.74 12.44 -4.56
CA SER A 76 19.59 11.04 -4.97
C SER A 76 18.23 10.44 -4.65
N LEU A 77 17.39 11.14 -3.89
CA LEU A 77 16.08 10.66 -3.45
C LEU A 77 14.97 11.68 -3.74
N ARG A 78 13.81 11.16 -4.13
CA ARG A 78 12.56 11.92 -4.24
C ARG A 78 11.54 11.29 -3.29
N THR A 79 10.91 12.11 -2.49
CA THR A 79 9.85 11.70 -1.57
C THR A 79 8.46 12.01 -2.13
N GLN A 80 7.45 11.36 -1.59
CA GLN A 80 6.06 11.66 -1.90
C GLN A 80 5.67 13.01 -1.28
N ILE A 81 5.00 13.85 -2.06
CA ILE A 81 4.41 15.11 -1.59
C ILE A 81 2.95 14.82 -1.22
N VAL A 82 2.60 15.06 0.03
CA VAL A 82 1.22 14.94 0.51
C VAL A 82 0.66 16.36 0.67
N PRO A 83 -0.41 16.75 -0.05
CA PRO A 83 -1.03 18.05 0.13
C PRO A 83 -1.51 18.26 1.56
N THR A 84 -1.49 19.52 2.03
CA THR A 84 -1.77 19.87 3.44
C THR A 84 -3.18 19.53 3.92
N ASN A 85 -4.13 19.43 3.00
CA ASN A 85 -5.53 19.05 3.28
C ASN A 85 -5.77 17.53 3.28
N PHE A 86 -4.71 16.71 3.15
CA PHE A 86 -4.82 15.25 3.18
C PHE A 86 -4.05 14.66 4.35
N ILE A 87 -4.61 13.61 4.95
CA ILE A 87 -3.92 12.76 5.91
C ILE A 87 -3.57 11.45 5.22
N ASN A 88 -2.27 11.17 5.10
CA ASN A 88 -1.81 9.90 4.54
C ASN A 88 -1.77 8.85 5.66
N ALA A 89 -2.37 7.69 5.43
CA ALA A 89 -2.33 6.58 6.38
C ALA A 89 -0.99 5.82 6.39
N TYR A 90 -0.12 6.06 5.42
CA TYR A 90 1.20 5.44 5.25
C TYR A 90 1.20 3.92 5.51
N TYR A 91 0.48 3.17 4.68
CA TYR A 91 0.64 1.70 4.69
C TYR A 91 2.11 1.31 4.47
N ARG A 92 2.77 2.03 3.56
CA ARG A 92 4.22 2.07 3.32
C ARG A 92 4.65 3.52 3.09
N CYS A 93 5.85 3.87 3.48
CA CYS A 93 6.46 5.14 3.11
C CYS A 93 7.32 4.93 1.87
N TYR A 94 6.86 5.44 0.73
CA TYR A 94 7.58 5.32 -0.55
C TYR A 94 8.57 6.46 -0.74
N VAL A 95 9.78 6.09 -1.12
CA VAL A 95 10.84 6.98 -1.58
C VAL A 95 11.34 6.46 -2.92
N PHE A 96 11.72 7.34 -3.83
CA PHE A 96 12.13 6.99 -5.18
C PHE A 96 13.57 7.42 -5.42
N LEU A 97 14.37 6.52 -5.98
CA LEU A 97 15.76 6.78 -6.33
C LEU A 97 15.84 7.71 -7.54
N ASN A 98 16.68 8.73 -7.46
CA ASN A 98 17.13 9.49 -8.60
C ASN A 98 18.52 9.00 -9.00
N ILE A 99 18.55 8.04 -9.90
CA ILE A 99 19.75 7.28 -10.26
C ILE A 99 20.90 8.19 -10.73
N LYS A 100 20.60 9.36 -11.29
CA LYS A 100 21.60 10.33 -11.75
C LYS A 100 22.54 10.82 -10.64
N TYR A 101 22.07 10.80 -9.39
CA TYR A 101 22.81 11.28 -8.23
C TYR A 101 23.26 10.18 -7.30
N ILE A 102 23.28 8.94 -7.78
CA ILE A 102 23.77 7.78 -7.01
C ILE A 102 25.11 7.33 -7.57
N LYS A 103 26.08 7.13 -6.70
CA LYS A 103 27.41 6.63 -7.06
C LYS A 103 27.33 5.29 -7.77
N LYS A 104 28.21 5.07 -8.75
CA LYS A 104 28.34 3.79 -9.47
C LYS A 104 28.51 2.62 -8.48
N GLY A 105 27.91 1.49 -8.80
CA GLY A 105 27.92 0.28 -7.95
C GLY A 105 26.78 0.20 -6.95
N TRP A 106 26.00 1.25 -6.76
CA TRP A 106 24.84 1.23 -5.89
C TRP A 106 23.54 1.10 -6.70
N GLU A 107 23.05 -0.12 -6.78
CA GLU A 107 21.73 -0.41 -7.34
C GLU A 107 20.68 -0.49 -6.25
N ARG A 108 19.39 -0.34 -6.62
CA ARG A 108 18.28 -0.41 -5.68
C ARG A 108 18.32 -1.63 -4.76
N GLN A 109 18.65 -2.80 -5.31
CA GLN A 109 18.68 -4.05 -4.54
C GLN A 109 19.78 -4.03 -3.46
N ASN A 110 20.96 -3.49 -3.78
CA ASN A 110 22.05 -3.35 -2.83
C ASN A 110 21.73 -2.33 -1.74
N ILE A 111 21.04 -1.22 -2.11
CA ILE A 111 20.55 -0.23 -1.16
C ILE A 111 19.55 -0.87 -0.20
N ILE A 112 18.54 -1.60 -0.70
CA ILE A 112 17.54 -2.29 0.12
C ILE A 112 18.22 -3.32 1.05
N LYS A 113 19.16 -4.10 0.54
CA LYS A 113 19.93 -5.06 1.32
C LYS A 113 20.66 -4.39 2.50
N TYR A 114 21.38 -3.30 2.21
CA TYR A 114 22.10 -2.56 3.24
C TYR A 114 21.14 -1.94 4.27
N LEU A 115 20.06 -1.30 3.84
CA LEU A 115 19.07 -0.72 4.77
C LEU A 115 18.48 -1.75 5.72
N ASN A 116 18.14 -2.94 5.21
CA ASN A 116 17.65 -4.04 6.04
C ASN A 116 18.73 -4.55 7.02
N SER A 117 20.01 -4.60 6.63
CA SER A 117 21.10 -5.04 7.53
C SER A 117 21.32 -4.10 8.71
N ILE A 118 21.07 -2.81 8.54
CA ILE A 118 21.12 -1.83 9.64
C ILE A 118 19.80 -1.70 10.42
N GLY A 119 18.82 -2.58 10.13
CA GLY A 119 17.53 -2.66 10.81
C GLY A 119 16.49 -1.65 10.36
N ILE A 120 16.66 -1.00 9.20
CA ILE A 120 15.64 -0.17 8.55
C ILE A 120 14.91 -1.04 7.53
N GLN A 121 13.76 -1.56 7.92
CA GLN A 121 12.99 -2.49 7.10
C GLN A 121 12.38 -1.80 5.88
N CYS A 122 12.76 -2.26 4.70
CA CYS A 122 12.20 -1.79 3.43
C CYS A 122 12.22 -2.90 2.37
N ASP A 123 11.42 -2.70 1.33
CA ASP A 123 11.33 -3.59 0.16
C ASP A 123 11.10 -2.77 -1.13
N VAL A 124 10.88 -3.45 -2.24
CA VAL A 124 10.64 -2.80 -3.55
C VAL A 124 9.23 -2.19 -3.66
N GLY A 125 8.32 -2.56 -2.77
CA GLY A 125 6.93 -2.13 -2.81
C GLY A 125 6.02 -3.06 -3.61
N SER A 126 4.85 -2.52 -3.99
CA SER A 126 3.83 -3.25 -4.76
C SER A 126 4.22 -3.42 -6.22
N CYS A 127 3.57 -4.34 -6.92
CA CYS A 127 3.74 -4.55 -8.36
C CYS A 127 3.45 -3.24 -9.13
N PRO A 128 4.42 -2.68 -9.84
CA PRO A 128 4.25 -1.38 -10.52
C PRO A 128 3.62 -1.51 -11.89
N GLU A 129 3.80 -2.65 -12.54
CA GLU A 129 3.39 -2.91 -13.91
C GLU A 129 2.49 -4.16 -13.96
N ILE A 130 1.35 -4.08 -13.27
CA ILE A 130 0.41 -5.20 -13.10
C ILE A 130 -0.02 -5.83 -14.44
N TYR A 131 -0.03 -5.05 -15.52
CA TYR A 131 -0.35 -5.55 -16.85
C TYR A 131 0.65 -6.58 -17.39
N LYS A 132 1.81 -6.76 -16.75
CA LYS A 132 2.79 -7.83 -17.08
C LYS A 132 2.48 -9.16 -16.41
N GLU A 133 1.49 -9.21 -15.52
CA GLU A 133 1.06 -10.45 -14.90
C GLU A 133 0.49 -11.42 -15.95
N LYS A 134 0.92 -12.68 -15.90
CA LYS A 134 0.54 -13.72 -16.89
C LYS A 134 -0.96 -13.83 -17.09
N PHE A 135 -1.73 -13.65 -16.02
CA PHE A 135 -3.19 -13.64 -16.09
C PHE A 135 -3.72 -12.53 -17.00
N LEU A 136 -3.18 -11.31 -16.87
CA LEU A 136 -3.63 -10.15 -17.64
C LEU A 136 -3.17 -10.19 -19.09
N LEU A 137 -2.02 -10.82 -19.39
CA LEU A 137 -1.53 -11.00 -20.74
C LEU A 137 -2.51 -11.79 -21.64
N LYS A 138 -3.38 -12.61 -21.04
CA LYS A 138 -4.45 -13.35 -21.73
C LYS A 138 -5.69 -12.48 -22.01
N THR A 139 -5.76 -11.30 -21.46
CA THR A 139 -6.89 -10.38 -21.65
C THR A 139 -6.58 -9.36 -22.75
N LYS A 140 -7.64 -8.79 -23.37
CA LYS A 140 -7.48 -7.70 -24.34
C LYS A 140 -7.27 -6.33 -23.67
N ASN A 141 -7.25 -6.28 -22.34
CA ASN A 141 -7.21 -5.04 -21.55
C ASN A 141 -5.82 -4.68 -21.05
N ILE A 142 -4.80 -4.88 -21.89
CA ILE A 142 -3.41 -4.50 -21.58
C ILE A 142 -3.00 -3.29 -22.43
N PRO A 143 -2.13 -2.41 -21.92
CA PRO A 143 -1.60 -1.31 -22.71
C PRO A 143 -0.81 -1.82 -23.92
N LEU A 144 -1.01 -1.21 -25.08
CA LEU A 144 -0.26 -1.54 -26.30
C LEU A 144 1.24 -1.27 -26.16
N LYS A 145 1.62 -0.32 -25.32
CA LYS A 145 3.02 0.04 -25.02
C LYS A 145 3.23 0.09 -23.50
N PRO A 146 4.46 -0.22 -23.04
CA PRO A 146 4.79 -0.09 -21.62
C PRO A 146 4.54 1.33 -21.10
N LEU A 147 3.94 1.43 -19.91
CA LEU A 147 3.65 2.71 -19.27
C LEU A 147 4.95 3.25 -18.64
N LYS A 148 5.54 4.27 -19.27
CA LYS A 148 6.86 4.84 -18.89
C LYS A 148 6.96 5.18 -17.40
N ASN A 149 5.95 5.86 -16.86
CA ASN A 149 5.94 6.28 -15.45
C ASN A 149 5.82 5.07 -14.51
N ALA A 150 4.99 4.08 -14.82
CA ALA A 150 4.86 2.86 -14.02
C ALA A 150 6.18 2.07 -13.99
N SER A 151 6.83 1.93 -15.16
CA SER A 151 8.13 1.28 -15.27
C SER A 151 9.22 2.02 -14.48
N LEU A 152 9.27 3.37 -14.57
CA LEU A 152 10.22 4.19 -13.83
C LEU A 152 10.03 4.05 -12.32
N ILE A 153 8.79 4.19 -11.85
CA ILE A 153 8.46 4.01 -10.43
C ILE A 153 8.83 2.60 -9.98
N GLY A 154 8.52 1.59 -10.77
CA GLY A 154 8.86 0.20 -10.48
C GLY A 154 10.35 -0.08 -10.33
N LYS A 155 11.19 0.64 -11.07
CA LYS A 155 12.66 0.50 -11.01
C LYS A 155 13.29 1.29 -9.86
N THR A 156 12.64 2.35 -9.40
CA THR A 156 13.24 3.34 -8.47
C THR A 156 12.64 3.33 -7.07
N SER A 157 11.48 2.70 -6.85
CA SER A 157 10.80 2.71 -5.56
C SER A 157 11.54 1.92 -4.47
N ILE A 158 11.58 2.50 -3.28
CA ILE A 158 11.91 1.84 -2.01
C ILE A 158 10.74 2.08 -1.08
N ALA A 159 10.15 1.02 -0.55
CA ALA A 159 8.98 1.06 0.33
C ALA A 159 9.40 0.75 1.77
N PHE A 160 9.55 1.78 2.58
CA PHE A 160 9.87 1.63 4.00
C PHE A 160 8.66 1.14 4.79
N LYS A 161 8.88 0.17 5.67
CA LYS A 161 7.87 -0.28 6.62
C LYS A 161 7.78 0.72 7.76
N VAL A 162 6.57 1.19 8.03
CA VAL A 162 6.32 2.26 9.02
C VAL A 162 5.16 1.94 9.96
N PHE A 163 4.81 0.66 10.10
CA PHE A 163 3.72 0.23 10.97
C PHE A 163 3.99 0.59 12.45
N PRO A 164 2.95 0.69 13.27
CA PRO A 164 3.09 1.04 14.68
C PRO A 164 4.12 0.16 15.40
N ASN A 165 4.94 0.77 16.26
CA ASN A 165 5.97 0.12 17.06
C ASN A 165 7.13 -0.57 16.30
N ILE A 166 7.21 -0.50 14.97
CA ILE A 166 8.32 -1.13 14.22
C ILE A 166 9.70 -0.64 14.66
N TYR A 167 9.77 0.63 15.07
CA TYR A 167 11.00 1.28 15.50
C TYR A 167 10.99 1.65 16.99
N LYS A 168 10.30 0.87 17.81
CA LYS A 168 10.13 1.15 19.25
C LYS A 168 11.46 1.39 19.96
N ASN A 169 12.52 0.66 19.55
CA ASN A 169 13.84 0.78 20.15
C ASN A 169 14.85 1.30 19.11
N ASN A 170 15.70 2.23 19.53
CA ASN A 170 16.86 2.72 18.77
C ASN A 170 16.55 3.34 17.39
N PHE A 171 15.36 3.93 17.19
CA PHE A 171 15.01 4.49 15.88
C PHE A 171 15.95 5.64 15.47
N ASP A 172 16.25 6.55 16.37
CA ASP A 172 17.12 7.69 16.07
C ASP A 172 18.56 7.25 15.72
N TYR A 173 19.07 6.19 16.35
CA TYR A 173 20.33 5.56 15.97
C TYR A 173 20.27 4.96 14.55
N LYS A 174 19.20 4.27 14.20
CA LYS A 174 19.00 3.74 12.83
C LYS A 174 18.90 4.87 11.80
N LEU A 175 18.21 5.96 12.16
CA LEU A 175 18.10 7.13 11.31
C LEU A 175 19.46 7.83 11.10
N SER A 176 20.32 7.87 12.10
CA SER A 176 21.68 8.40 11.95
C SER A 176 22.51 7.54 10.98
N LYS A 177 22.38 6.22 11.05
CA LYS A 177 23.00 5.31 10.08
C LYS A 177 22.44 5.50 8.66
N LEU A 178 21.11 5.68 8.52
CA LEU A 178 20.48 6.01 7.24
C LEU A 178 21.09 7.28 6.66
N ASN A 179 21.20 8.33 7.47
CA ASN A 179 21.74 9.60 7.03
C ASN A 179 23.20 9.47 6.55
N LYS A 180 24.07 8.81 7.33
CA LYS A 180 25.47 8.55 6.93
C LYS A 180 25.55 7.74 5.63
N PHE A 181 24.73 6.71 5.51
CA PHE A 181 24.69 5.89 4.32
C PHE A 181 24.28 6.68 3.08
N LEU A 182 23.18 7.47 3.15
CA LEU A 182 22.74 8.29 2.04
C LEU A 182 23.75 9.35 1.63
N GLN A 183 24.46 9.92 2.58
CA GLN A 183 25.57 10.83 2.32
C GLN A 183 26.71 10.12 1.52
N ASN A 184 27.02 8.90 1.87
CA ASN A 184 28.09 8.14 1.21
C ASN A 184 27.75 7.71 -0.22
N ILE A 185 26.48 7.43 -0.54
CA ILE A 185 26.05 6.96 -1.86
C ILE A 185 25.59 8.06 -2.80
N THR A 186 25.38 9.28 -2.29
CA THR A 186 24.96 10.44 -3.09
C THR A 186 26.17 11.16 -3.70
N ILE A 187 26.01 11.59 -4.97
CA ILE A 187 26.99 12.42 -5.69
C ILE A 187 26.71 13.90 -5.39
#